data_4ee4bd9734edac3962d0d013273b154b
#
_entry.id   4ee4bd9734edac3962d0d013273b154b
#
_cell.length_a   1.000
_cell.length_b   1.000
_cell.length_c   1.000
_cell.angle_alpha   90.00
_cell.angle_beta   90.00
_cell.angle_gamma   90.00
#
_symmetry.space_group_name_H-M   'P 1'
#
loop_
_entity.id
_entity.type
_entity.pdbx_description
1 polymer ?
#
loop_
_entity_poly.entity_id
_entity_poly.type
_entity_poly.pdbx_seq_one_letter_code
_entity_poly.pdbx_strand_id
1 'polypeptide(L)'
;YANALHLEIKQLETHPRTAERGYWHKKIYPHQMWLDGVFMASPFMAEYAEVFGQPQWFDEAVRQITLIYTKTLDPKTGLLYHAWDESKTQRWANPENGQSRHFWGRATGWYMMAIVDVLDFLPEDHVGRDSLISIFVNVAESLMKVQDPESKLWFQVLDCGGIEGNYLEASGSSMFIYSFAKGVRKGYLQPSYLKVAHEAFDGIIANLMKNDENGNLVLTQICGGCGLGGIPYREGDYQYYV
;
A
#
# COMPACT_ATOMS: atom_id res chain seq x y z
N TYR A 1 18.21 -7.94 -20.46
CA TYR A 1 17.04 -7.86 -19.59
C TYR A 1 16.87 -9.12 -18.74
N ALA A 2 16.71 -10.33 -19.32
CA ALA A 2 16.46 -11.57 -18.55
C ALA A 2 17.48 -11.81 -17.42
N ASN A 3 18.77 -11.62 -17.68
CA ASN A 3 19.82 -11.77 -16.66
C ASN A 3 19.64 -10.82 -15.46
N ALA A 4 19.16 -9.58 -15.69
CA ALA A 4 18.87 -8.64 -14.63
C ALA A 4 17.68 -9.11 -13.78
N LEU A 5 16.60 -9.56 -14.42
CA LEU A 5 15.43 -10.11 -13.73
C LEU A 5 15.79 -11.36 -12.90
N HIS A 6 16.63 -12.25 -13.45
CA HIS A 6 17.13 -13.40 -12.69
C HIS A 6 18.02 -13.01 -11.51
N LEU A 7 18.76 -11.90 -11.60
CA LEU A 7 19.53 -11.39 -10.47
C LEU A 7 18.63 -10.87 -9.37
N GLU A 8 17.59 -10.11 -9.73
CA GLU A 8 16.63 -9.56 -8.76
C GLU A 8 15.86 -10.67 -8.03
N ILE A 9 15.40 -11.70 -8.75
CA ILE A 9 14.69 -12.81 -8.10
C ILE A 9 15.60 -13.59 -7.13
N LYS A 10 16.89 -13.75 -7.45
CA LYS A 10 17.87 -14.35 -6.54
C LYS A 10 18.07 -13.57 -5.25
N GLN A 11 17.95 -12.24 -5.29
CA GLN A 11 17.99 -11.44 -4.07
C GLN A 11 16.83 -11.77 -3.15
N LEU A 12 15.62 -11.97 -3.70
CA LEU A 12 14.43 -12.35 -2.93
C LEU A 12 14.54 -13.76 -2.33
N GLU A 13 15.21 -14.72 -2.99
CA GLU A 13 15.44 -16.07 -2.45
C GLU A 13 16.19 -16.02 -1.10
N THR A 14 17.14 -15.09 -0.97
CA THR A 14 18.01 -14.96 0.20
C THR A 14 17.69 -13.77 1.09
N HIS A 15 16.65 -13.00 0.75
CA HIS A 15 16.25 -11.85 1.56
C HIS A 15 15.79 -12.30 2.96
N PRO A 16 16.21 -11.63 4.04
CA PRO A 16 15.80 -11.98 5.39
C PRO A 16 14.28 -11.96 5.56
N ARG A 17 13.80 -12.85 6.43
CA ARG A 17 12.36 -13.05 6.65
C ARG A 17 12.03 -13.08 8.14
N THR A 18 10.79 -12.76 8.43
CA THR A 18 10.16 -13.04 9.73
C THR A 18 9.99 -14.55 9.94
N ALA A 19 9.65 -14.98 11.15
CA ALA A 19 9.36 -16.38 11.47
C ALA A 19 8.18 -16.92 10.63
N GLU A 20 7.21 -16.07 10.30
CA GLU A 20 6.08 -16.40 9.43
C GLU A 20 6.40 -16.23 7.94
N ARG A 21 7.67 -16.05 7.58
CA ARG A 21 8.21 -15.97 6.23
C ARG A 21 7.89 -14.68 5.46
N GLY A 22 7.42 -13.62 6.12
CA GLY A 22 7.32 -12.30 5.53
C GLY A 22 8.70 -11.69 5.26
N TYR A 23 8.88 -11.03 4.11
CA TYR A 23 10.13 -10.33 3.85
C TYR A 23 10.32 -9.16 4.81
N TRP A 24 11.51 -8.99 5.36
CA TRP A 24 11.86 -7.73 6.00
C TRP A 24 11.77 -6.60 4.99
N HIS A 25 11.21 -5.48 5.39
CA HIS A 25 11.09 -4.32 4.51
C HIS A 25 12.45 -3.90 3.92
N LYS A 26 13.49 -3.92 4.73
CA LYS A 26 14.89 -3.71 4.33
C LYS A 26 15.81 -4.51 5.27
N LYS A 27 17.00 -4.88 4.81
CA LYS A 27 18.01 -5.56 5.65
C LYS A 27 18.38 -4.75 6.90
N ILE A 28 18.33 -3.41 6.82
CA ILE A 28 18.60 -2.51 7.95
C ILE A 28 17.40 -2.33 8.89
N TYR A 29 16.24 -2.91 8.56
CA TYR A 29 15.03 -2.93 9.39
C TYR A 29 14.64 -4.38 9.70
N PRO A 30 15.41 -5.06 10.57
CA PRO A 30 15.17 -6.46 10.86
C PRO A 30 13.79 -6.68 11.48
N HIS A 31 13.18 -7.82 11.14
CA HIS A 31 11.88 -8.27 11.66
C HIS A 31 10.68 -7.39 11.31
N GLN A 32 10.84 -6.42 10.40
CA GLN A 32 9.77 -5.47 10.06
C GLN A 32 9.19 -5.75 8.67
N MET A 33 7.87 -5.78 8.56
CA MET A 33 7.13 -5.72 7.30
C MET A 33 6.40 -4.38 7.21
N TRP A 34 6.49 -3.71 6.08
CA TRP A 34 5.78 -2.47 5.78
C TRP A 34 4.92 -2.67 4.53
N LEU A 35 3.78 -2.00 4.46
CA LEU A 35 2.88 -2.10 3.30
C LEU A 35 3.59 -1.74 1.99
N ASP A 36 4.47 -0.75 2.01
CA ASP A 36 5.27 -0.33 0.85
C ASP A 36 6.11 -1.48 0.28
N GLY A 37 6.72 -2.29 1.14
CA GLY A 37 7.60 -3.39 0.74
C GLY A 37 6.88 -4.46 -0.09
N VAL A 38 5.59 -4.61 0.11
CA VAL A 38 4.78 -5.58 -0.64
C VAL A 38 4.68 -5.18 -2.10
N PHE A 39 4.47 -3.90 -2.39
CA PHE A 39 4.44 -3.42 -3.78
C PHE A 39 5.80 -3.58 -4.48
N MET A 40 6.89 -3.34 -3.75
CA MET A 40 8.24 -3.41 -4.33
C MET A 40 8.62 -4.82 -4.82
N ALA A 41 8.02 -5.87 -4.26
CA ALA A 41 8.38 -7.26 -4.58
C ALA A 41 7.25 -8.04 -5.25
N SER A 42 5.99 -7.92 -4.78
CA SER A 42 4.94 -8.88 -5.16
C SER A 42 4.50 -8.79 -6.62
N PRO A 43 4.28 -7.61 -7.24
CA PRO A 43 3.99 -7.54 -8.66
C PRO A 43 5.12 -8.10 -9.53
N PHE A 44 6.37 -7.79 -9.18
CA PHE A 44 7.54 -8.33 -9.87
C PHE A 44 7.59 -9.86 -9.79
N MET A 45 7.34 -10.45 -8.61
CA MET A 45 7.31 -11.91 -8.44
C MET A 45 6.21 -12.55 -9.29
N ALA A 46 5.03 -11.94 -9.34
CA ALA A 46 3.91 -12.46 -10.12
C ALA A 46 4.18 -12.41 -11.62
N GLU A 47 4.68 -11.28 -12.15
CA GLU A 47 5.07 -11.16 -13.54
C GLU A 47 6.23 -12.12 -13.90
N TYR A 48 7.22 -12.23 -13.02
CA TYR A 48 8.32 -13.17 -13.21
C TYR A 48 7.84 -14.62 -13.25
N ALA A 49 6.89 -14.99 -12.38
CA ALA A 49 6.31 -16.33 -12.36
C ALA A 49 5.66 -16.69 -13.70
N GLU A 50 4.87 -15.78 -14.27
CA GLU A 50 4.21 -15.97 -15.55
C GLU A 50 5.23 -16.06 -16.70
N VAL A 51 6.13 -15.07 -16.80
CA VAL A 51 7.08 -14.95 -17.93
C VAL A 51 8.07 -16.11 -17.98
N PHE A 52 8.50 -16.61 -16.83
CA PHE A 52 9.54 -17.66 -16.75
C PHE A 52 9.01 -19.03 -16.33
N GLY A 53 7.68 -19.20 -16.19
CA GLY A 53 7.06 -20.48 -15.82
C GLY A 53 7.48 -20.98 -14.44
N GLN A 54 7.58 -20.09 -13.46
CA GLN A 54 8.01 -20.39 -12.09
C GLN A 54 6.89 -20.16 -11.07
N PRO A 55 5.89 -21.05 -10.98
CA PRO A 55 4.64 -20.83 -10.24
C PRO A 55 4.83 -20.61 -8.73
N GLN A 56 5.95 -21.05 -8.14
CA GLN A 56 6.24 -20.83 -6.71
C GLN A 56 6.29 -19.35 -6.34
N TRP A 57 6.53 -18.46 -7.29
CA TRP A 57 6.54 -17.02 -7.04
C TRP A 57 5.14 -16.42 -6.99
N PHE A 58 4.12 -17.07 -7.57
CA PHE A 58 2.72 -16.73 -7.31
C PHE A 58 2.37 -16.99 -5.85
N ASP A 59 2.67 -18.18 -5.34
CA ASP A 59 2.44 -18.53 -3.93
C ASP A 59 3.14 -17.54 -2.98
N GLU A 60 4.35 -17.12 -3.35
CA GLU A 60 5.11 -16.18 -2.54
C GLU A 60 4.49 -14.78 -2.54
N ALA A 61 4.08 -14.27 -3.70
CA ALA A 61 3.40 -12.97 -3.81
C ALA A 61 2.10 -12.95 -2.99
N VAL A 62 1.28 -14.00 -3.12
CA VAL A 62 0.05 -14.16 -2.33
C VAL A 62 0.33 -14.19 -0.84
N ARG A 63 1.36 -14.94 -0.42
CA ARG A 63 1.78 -15.03 1.00
C ARG A 63 2.15 -13.66 1.56
N GLN A 64 2.98 -12.87 0.86
CA GLN A 64 3.43 -11.57 1.34
C GLN A 64 2.26 -10.61 1.54
N ILE A 65 1.34 -10.55 0.57
CA ILE A 65 0.14 -9.72 0.62
C ILE A 65 -0.77 -10.15 1.77
N THR A 66 -1.07 -11.43 1.87
CA THR A 66 -1.99 -11.96 2.88
C THR A 66 -1.42 -11.82 4.29
N LEU A 67 -0.13 -12.10 4.47
CA LEU A 67 0.51 -12.03 5.77
C LEU A 67 0.47 -10.61 6.33
N ILE A 68 0.93 -9.61 5.57
CA ILE A 68 0.94 -8.24 6.09
C ILE A 68 -0.48 -7.71 6.35
N TYR A 69 -1.47 -8.11 5.55
CA TYR A 69 -2.87 -7.79 5.81
C TYR A 69 -3.29 -8.25 7.21
N THR A 70 -3.04 -9.51 7.54
CA THR A 70 -3.41 -10.06 8.84
C THR A 70 -2.69 -9.38 10.01
N LYS A 71 -1.47 -8.87 9.77
CA LYS A 71 -0.66 -8.20 10.80
C LYS A 71 -0.99 -6.73 10.98
N THR A 72 -1.47 -6.06 9.94
CA THR A 72 -1.70 -4.61 9.97
C THR A 72 -3.17 -4.20 10.01
N LEU A 73 -4.10 -5.13 9.83
CA LEU A 73 -5.53 -4.85 9.86
C LEU A 73 -5.97 -4.34 11.24
N ASP A 74 -6.64 -3.19 11.25
CA ASP A 74 -7.47 -2.78 12.37
C ASP A 74 -8.90 -3.34 12.20
N PRO A 75 -9.34 -4.27 13.05
CA PRO A 75 -10.66 -4.89 12.90
C PRO A 75 -11.84 -3.94 13.16
N LYS A 76 -11.60 -2.76 13.73
CA LYS A 76 -12.65 -1.77 14.03
C LYS A 76 -12.97 -0.91 12.83
N THR A 77 -11.95 -0.46 12.11
CA THR A 77 -12.09 0.45 10.98
C THR A 77 -11.99 -0.27 9.63
N GLY A 78 -11.28 -1.40 9.59
CA GLY A 78 -10.87 -2.10 8.37
C GLY A 78 -9.67 -1.46 7.66
N LEU A 79 -9.10 -0.39 8.21
CA LEU A 79 -7.89 0.24 7.70
C LEU A 79 -6.64 -0.57 8.06
N LEU A 80 -5.54 -0.29 7.36
CA LEU A 80 -4.27 -0.98 7.59
C LEU A 80 -3.25 -0.03 8.23
N TYR A 81 -2.68 -0.44 9.35
CA TYR A 81 -1.52 0.23 9.92
C TYR A 81 -0.33 0.16 8.94
N HIS A 82 0.49 1.21 8.92
CA HIS A 82 1.60 1.35 7.97
C HIS A 82 2.57 0.16 7.97
N ALA A 83 2.87 -0.39 9.14
CA ALA A 83 3.89 -1.44 9.32
C ALA A 83 3.63 -2.34 10.52
N TRP A 84 4.34 -3.46 10.53
CA TRP A 84 4.37 -4.43 11.61
C TRP A 84 5.81 -4.82 11.95
N ASP A 85 6.14 -4.83 13.24
CA ASP A 85 7.40 -5.35 13.80
C ASP A 85 7.14 -6.67 14.54
N GLU A 86 7.60 -7.79 13.98
CA GLU A 86 7.49 -9.10 14.61
C GLU A 86 8.14 -9.14 15.99
N SER A 87 9.27 -8.45 16.16
CA SER A 87 10.02 -8.42 17.42
C SER A 87 9.35 -7.59 18.50
N LYS A 88 8.45 -6.65 18.11
CA LYS A 88 7.78 -5.71 19.02
C LYS A 88 8.73 -4.82 19.83
N THR A 89 9.96 -4.66 19.35
CA THR A 89 11.02 -3.93 20.06
C THR A 89 11.23 -2.53 19.55
N GLN A 90 10.68 -2.23 18.38
CA GLN A 90 10.77 -0.87 17.84
C GLN A 90 9.92 0.10 18.66
N ARG A 91 10.44 1.30 18.93
CA ARG A 91 9.72 2.33 19.71
C ARG A 91 8.42 2.77 19.07
N TRP A 92 8.32 2.67 17.74
CA TRP A 92 7.09 2.98 17.00
C TRP A 92 6.05 1.84 17.06
N ALA A 93 6.45 0.63 17.42
CA ALA A 93 5.58 -0.54 17.41
C ALA A 93 4.80 -0.67 18.72
N ASN A 94 3.57 -1.11 18.60
CA ASN A 94 2.75 -1.50 19.73
C ASN A 94 3.39 -2.75 20.42
N PRO A 95 3.66 -2.70 21.73
CA PRO A 95 4.34 -3.79 22.43
C PRO A 95 3.51 -5.08 22.54
N GLU A 96 2.20 -5.01 22.30
CA GLU A 96 1.33 -6.19 22.38
C GLU A 96 1.24 -6.92 21.04
N ASN A 97 1.11 -6.20 19.92
CA ASN A 97 0.86 -6.79 18.61
C ASN A 97 1.87 -6.42 17.52
N GLY A 98 2.75 -5.44 17.75
CA GLY A 98 3.79 -5.02 16.81
C GLY A 98 3.33 -4.03 15.72
N GLN A 99 2.08 -3.60 15.72
CA GLN A 99 1.56 -2.66 14.72
C GLN A 99 2.11 -1.25 14.92
N SER A 100 2.28 -0.50 13.84
CA SER A 100 2.55 0.94 13.91
C SER A 100 1.30 1.70 14.36
N ARG A 101 1.42 3.04 14.56
CA ARG A 101 0.38 3.80 15.24
C ARG A 101 -0.68 4.40 14.32
N HIS A 102 -0.36 4.61 13.05
CA HIS A 102 -1.19 5.38 12.12
C HIS A 102 -1.43 4.67 10.79
N PHE A 103 -2.54 5.02 10.16
CA PHE A 103 -2.94 4.55 8.82
C PHE A 103 -2.45 5.54 7.76
N TRP A 104 -1.29 5.29 7.21
CA TRP A 104 -0.70 6.15 6.20
C TRP A 104 -1.28 5.90 4.80
N GLY A 105 -1.87 6.95 4.19
CA GLY A 105 -2.58 6.84 2.92
C GLY A 105 -1.74 6.26 1.79
N ARG A 106 -0.50 6.77 1.60
CA ARG A 106 0.37 6.25 0.53
C ARG A 106 0.81 4.81 0.75
N ALA A 107 1.04 4.37 1.99
CA ALA A 107 1.37 2.99 2.26
C ALA A 107 0.20 2.05 1.91
N THR A 108 -1.03 2.44 2.27
CA THR A 108 -2.24 1.73 1.85
C THR A 108 -2.40 1.77 0.33
N GLY A 109 -2.05 2.88 -0.32
CA GLY A 109 -2.05 3.00 -1.78
C GLY A 109 -1.11 2.01 -2.47
N TRP A 110 0.12 1.88 -1.98
CA TRP A 110 1.05 0.85 -2.45
C TRP A 110 0.48 -0.56 -2.30
N TYR A 111 -0.14 -0.83 -1.16
CA TYR A 111 -0.75 -2.14 -0.90
C TYR A 111 -1.90 -2.45 -1.87
N MET A 112 -2.78 -1.48 -2.12
CA MET A 112 -3.90 -1.62 -3.07
C MET A 112 -3.40 -1.85 -4.50
N MET A 113 -2.38 -1.11 -4.92
CA MET A 113 -1.73 -1.31 -6.22
C MET A 113 -1.09 -2.70 -6.31
N ALA A 114 -0.39 -3.15 -5.25
CA ALA A 114 0.23 -4.48 -5.24
C ALA A 114 -0.79 -5.59 -5.53
N ILE A 115 -1.97 -5.54 -4.91
CA ILE A 115 -2.99 -6.56 -5.12
C ILE A 115 -3.50 -6.56 -6.56
N VAL A 116 -3.91 -5.39 -7.06
CA VAL A 116 -4.55 -5.32 -8.38
C VAL A 116 -3.54 -5.57 -9.52
N ASP A 117 -2.24 -5.34 -9.29
CA ASP A 117 -1.18 -5.63 -10.24
C ASP A 117 -0.76 -7.11 -10.20
N VAL A 118 -0.68 -7.72 -9.00
CA VAL A 118 -0.47 -9.19 -8.87
C VAL A 118 -1.60 -9.97 -9.54
N LEU A 119 -2.84 -9.54 -9.40
CA LEU A 119 -4.01 -10.20 -10.00
C LEU A 119 -4.02 -10.18 -11.54
N ASP A 120 -3.21 -9.34 -12.19
CA ASP A 120 -3.03 -9.39 -13.66
C ASP A 120 -2.32 -10.65 -14.13
N PHE A 121 -1.40 -11.16 -13.33
CA PHE A 121 -0.54 -12.30 -13.66
C PHE A 121 -0.95 -13.60 -12.95
N LEU A 122 -1.61 -13.48 -11.81
CA LEU A 122 -2.02 -14.64 -11.00
C LEU A 122 -3.07 -15.48 -11.75
N PRO A 123 -2.84 -16.79 -11.97
CA PRO A 123 -3.78 -17.66 -12.68
C PRO A 123 -5.20 -17.60 -12.07
N GLU A 124 -6.22 -17.73 -12.93
CA GLU A 124 -7.62 -17.64 -12.50
C GLU A 124 -8.00 -18.75 -11.51
N ASP A 125 -7.39 -19.93 -11.64
CA ASP A 125 -7.60 -21.09 -10.77
C ASP A 125 -6.65 -21.14 -9.56
N HIS A 126 -5.82 -20.12 -9.35
CA HIS A 126 -4.90 -20.09 -8.21
C HIS A 126 -5.65 -19.98 -6.89
N VAL A 127 -5.35 -20.88 -5.94
CA VAL A 127 -6.07 -21.02 -4.66
C VAL A 127 -6.10 -19.75 -3.80
N GLY A 128 -5.16 -18.84 -3.97
CA GLY A 128 -5.08 -17.57 -3.25
C GLY A 128 -5.82 -16.41 -3.91
N ARG A 129 -6.33 -16.59 -5.14
CA ARG A 129 -6.91 -15.50 -5.94
C ARG A 129 -8.13 -14.85 -5.27
N ASP A 130 -9.09 -15.67 -4.85
CA ASP A 130 -10.31 -15.19 -4.20
C ASP A 130 -10.01 -14.48 -2.87
N SER A 131 -8.99 -14.93 -2.15
CA SER A 131 -8.53 -14.26 -0.94
C SER A 131 -7.98 -12.88 -1.22
N LEU A 132 -7.17 -12.71 -2.27
CA LEU A 132 -6.65 -11.39 -2.66
C LEU A 132 -7.77 -10.45 -3.10
N ILE A 133 -8.74 -10.94 -3.88
CA ILE A 133 -9.92 -10.15 -4.29
C ILE A 133 -10.72 -9.72 -3.06
N SER A 134 -10.97 -10.63 -2.12
CA SER A 134 -11.69 -10.33 -0.89
C SER A 134 -10.97 -9.27 -0.04
N ILE A 135 -9.65 -9.38 0.12
CA ILE A 135 -8.83 -8.39 0.81
C ILE A 135 -8.93 -7.03 0.10
N PHE A 136 -8.81 -7.01 -1.23
CA PHE A 136 -8.91 -5.80 -2.03
C PHE A 136 -10.26 -5.08 -1.83
N VAL A 137 -11.35 -5.83 -1.86
CA VAL A 137 -12.71 -5.31 -1.60
C VAL A 137 -12.82 -4.73 -0.19
N ASN A 138 -12.37 -5.46 0.83
CA ASN A 138 -12.46 -5.02 2.23
C ASN A 138 -11.69 -3.71 2.46
N VAL A 139 -10.49 -3.57 1.89
CA VAL A 139 -9.71 -2.33 2.01
C VAL A 139 -10.37 -1.19 1.22
N ALA A 140 -10.89 -1.45 0.03
CA ALA A 140 -11.63 -0.46 -0.75
C ALA A 140 -12.85 0.07 0.02
N GLU A 141 -13.64 -0.80 0.66
CA GLU A 141 -14.77 -0.39 1.51
C GLU A 141 -14.34 0.46 2.70
N SER A 142 -13.19 0.16 3.29
CA SER A 142 -12.65 0.93 4.41
C SER A 142 -12.18 2.31 3.98
N LEU A 143 -11.56 2.42 2.82
CA LEU A 143 -11.15 3.69 2.23
C LEU A 143 -12.35 4.60 1.90
N MET A 144 -13.47 4.04 1.48
CA MET A 144 -14.71 4.82 1.26
C MET A 144 -15.22 5.50 2.50
N LYS A 145 -15.01 4.93 3.69
CA LYS A 145 -15.47 5.50 4.98
C LYS A 145 -14.67 6.71 5.42
N VAL A 146 -13.45 6.86 4.90
CA VAL A 146 -12.51 7.93 5.26
C VAL A 146 -12.18 8.87 4.11
N GLN A 147 -12.89 8.75 2.99
CA GLN A 147 -12.82 9.71 1.90
C GLN A 147 -13.40 11.06 2.34
N ASP A 148 -12.70 12.14 2.08
CA ASP A 148 -13.20 13.47 2.37
C ASP A 148 -14.43 13.80 1.49
N PRO A 149 -15.58 14.14 2.09
CA PRO A 149 -16.83 14.30 1.33
C PRO A 149 -16.86 15.53 0.43
N GLU A 150 -16.01 16.54 0.69
CA GLU A 150 -15.96 17.78 -0.10
C GLU A 150 -15.02 17.64 -1.30
N SER A 151 -13.76 17.32 -1.03
CA SER A 151 -12.71 17.21 -2.07
C SER A 151 -12.75 15.89 -2.85
N LYS A 152 -13.39 14.85 -2.30
CA LYS A 152 -13.37 13.46 -2.78
C LYS A 152 -11.99 12.80 -2.73
N LEU A 153 -11.04 13.37 -2.00
CA LEU A 153 -9.67 12.88 -1.83
C LEU A 153 -9.48 12.21 -0.46
N TRP A 154 -8.27 11.76 -0.19
CA TRP A 154 -7.90 11.17 1.07
C TRP A 154 -6.79 11.96 1.75
N PHE A 155 -6.86 12.03 3.06
CA PHE A 155 -5.84 12.66 3.88
C PHE A 155 -4.58 11.81 4.00
N GLN A 156 -3.44 12.46 4.29
CA GLN A 156 -2.15 11.83 4.51
C GLN A 156 -2.21 10.73 5.59
N VAL A 157 -2.86 11.03 6.73
CA VAL A 157 -3.25 10.06 7.75
C VAL A 157 -4.76 9.86 7.64
N LEU A 158 -5.18 8.67 7.24
CA LEU A 158 -6.51 8.39 6.67
C LEU A 158 -7.66 8.70 7.63
N ASP A 159 -7.51 8.40 8.91
CA ASP A 159 -8.54 8.58 9.94
C ASP A 159 -8.44 9.89 10.72
N CYS A 160 -7.51 10.76 10.33
CA CYS A 160 -7.23 12.03 10.99
C CYS A 160 -7.67 13.26 10.17
N GLY A 161 -8.73 13.12 9.36
CA GLY A 161 -9.29 14.25 8.61
C GLY A 161 -9.65 15.41 9.52
N GLY A 162 -9.23 16.65 9.16
CA GLY A 162 -9.50 17.86 9.95
C GLY A 162 -8.60 18.06 11.17
N ILE A 163 -7.69 17.15 11.49
CA ILE A 163 -6.69 17.35 12.55
C ILE A 163 -5.57 18.25 12.01
N GLU A 164 -5.11 19.20 12.85
CA GLU A 164 -4.05 20.15 12.51
C GLU A 164 -2.81 19.45 11.94
N GLY A 165 -2.30 20.00 10.83
CA GLY A 165 -1.13 19.47 10.10
C GLY A 165 -1.48 18.42 9.05
N ASN A 166 -2.63 17.72 9.14
CA ASN A 166 -3.03 16.76 8.11
C ASN A 166 -3.48 17.48 6.84
N TYR A 167 -3.24 16.86 5.71
CA TYR A 167 -3.55 17.45 4.41
C TYR A 167 -4.08 16.39 3.44
N LEU A 168 -4.81 16.84 2.41
CA LEU A 168 -5.24 16.02 1.29
C LEU A 168 -4.00 15.60 0.49
N GLU A 169 -3.74 14.30 0.41
CA GLU A 169 -2.47 13.79 -0.10
C GLU A 169 -2.62 13.25 -1.52
N ALA A 170 -1.85 13.84 -2.44
CA ALA A 170 -1.98 13.56 -3.87
C ALA A 170 -1.58 12.14 -4.27
N SER A 171 -0.47 11.61 -3.75
CA SER A 171 0.05 10.33 -4.19
C SER A 171 -0.81 9.15 -3.74
N GLY A 172 -1.23 9.10 -2.48
CA GLY A 172 -2.14 8.08 -1.97
C GLY A 172 -3.49 8.14 -2.68
N SER A 173 -4.05 9.36 -2.84
CA SER A 173 -5.30 9.54 -3.58
C SER A 173 -5.19 9.03 -5.03
N SER A 174 -4.10 9.32 -5.73
CA SER A 174 -3.87 8.82 -7.10
C SER A 174 -3.76 7.30 -7.17
N MET A 175 -3.12 6.67 -6.17
CA MET A 175 -3.02 5.21 -6.07
C MET A 175 -4.38 4.55 -5.82
N PHE A 176 -5.24 5.17 -5.01
CA PHE A 176 -6.60 4.68 -4.80
C PHE A 176 -7.45 4.83 -6.06
N ILE A 177 -7.36 5.96 -6.77
CA ILE A 177 -8.02 6.17 -8.07
C ILE A 177 -7.62 5.09 -9.06
N TYR A 178 -6.33 4.84 -9.22
CA TYR A 178 -5.81 3.78 -10.08
C TYR A 178 -6.38 2.42 -9.70
N SER A 179 -6.29 2.07 -8.42
CA SER A 179 -6.70 0.76 -7.91
C SER A 179 -8.21 0.55 -8.09
N PHE A 180 -9.04 1.56 -7.82
CA PHE A 180 -10.49 1.47 -7.99
C PHE A 180 -10.87 1.34 -9.46
N ALA A 181 -10.32 2.19 -10.33
CA ALA A 181 -10.59 2.14 -11.77
C ALA A 181 -10.19 0.79 -12.38
N LYS A 182 -9.00 0.28 -12.01
CA LYS A 182 -8.53 -1.02 -12.47
C LYS A 182 -9.35 -2.16 -11.87
N GLY A 183 -9.71 -2.09 -10.59
CA GLY A 183 -10.55 -3.08 -9.91
C GLY A 183 -11.92 -3.23 -10.54
N VAL A 184 -12.57 -2.11 -10.94
CA VAL A 184 -13.85 -2.16 -11.68
C VAL A 184 -13.65 -2.76 -13.07
N ARG A 185 -12.64 -2.30 -13.81
CA ARG A 185 -12.36 -2.81 -15.17
C ARG A 185 -12.11 -4.33 -15.20
N LYS A 186 -11.51 -4.87 -14.13
CA LYS A 186 -11.21 -6.30 -13.98
C LYS A 186 -12.36 -7.09 -13.32
N GLY A 187 -13.43 -6.42 -12.90
CA GLY A 187 -14.59 -7.07 -12.26
C GLY A 187 -14.40 -7.42 -10.78
N TYR A 188 -13.39 -6.89 -10.11
CA TYR A 188 -13.13 -7.10 -8.68
C TYR A 188 -13.96 -6.17 -7.79
N LEU A 189 -14.29 -4.98 -8.28
CA LEU A 189 -15.12 -3.99 -7.59
C LEU A 189 -16.42 -3.72 -8.35
N GLN A 190 -17.45 -3.31 -7.61
CA GLN A 190 -18.72 -2.89 -8.17
C GLN A 190 -18.55 -1.63 -9.06
N PRO A 191 -19.37 -1.46 -10.11
CA PRO A 191 -19.29 -0.30 -11.01
C PRO A 191 -19.36 1.07 -10.33
N SER A 192 -19.97 1.16 -9.14
CA SER A 192 -20.05 2.39 -8.34
C SER A 192 -18.68 2.96 -7.97
N TYR A 193 -17.65 2.12 -7.80
CA TYR A 193 -16.29 2.58 -7.53
C TYR A 193 -15.65 3.34 -8.69
N LEU A 194 -16.11 3.13 -9.93
CA LEU A 194 -15.62 3.92 -11.06
C LEU A 194 -16.06 5.39 -10.94
N LYS A 195 -17.28 5.63 -10.46
CA LYS A 195 -17.74 6.99 -10.17
C LYS A 195 -16.88 7.64 -9.10
N VAL A 196 -16.57 6.92 -8.03
CA VAL A 196 -15.68 7.41 -6.96
C VAL A 196 -14.30 7.76 -7.50
N ALA A 197 -13.73 6.91 -8.35
CA ALA A 197 -12.43 7.17 -8.98
C ALA A 197 -12.45 8.43 -9.87
N HIS A 198 -13.52 8.66 -10.63
CA HIS A 198 -13.68 9.87 -11.44
C HIS A 198 -13.83 11.13 -10.57
N GLU A 199 -14.70 11.10 -9.56
CA GLU A 199 -14.89 12.23 -8.65
C GLU A 199 -13.58 12.57 -7.89
N ALA A 200 -12.82 11.56 -7.50
CA ALA A 200 -11.52 11.78 -6.86
C ALA A 200 -10.46 12.33 -7.86
N PHE A 201 -10.47 11.89 -9.11
CA PHE A 201 -9.60 12.46 -10.13
C PHE A 201 -9.91 13.95 -10.39
N ASP A 202 -11.20 14.30 -10.51
CA ASP A 202 -11.62 15.69 -10.60
C ASP A 202 -11.23 16.48 -9.34
N GLY A 203 -11.30 15.85 -8.17
CA GLY A 203 -10.83 16.40 -6.90
C GLY A 203 -9.34 16.74 -6.89
N ILE A 204 -8.48 15.90 -7.48
CA ILE A 204 -7.04 16.20 -7.66
C ILE A 204 -6.88 17.44 -8.54
N ILE A 205 -7.55 17.49 -9.68
CA ILE A 205 -7.46 18.64 -10.60
C ILE A 205 -7.90 19.93 -9.90
N ALA A 206 -9.02 19.88 -9.19
CA ALA A 206 -9.60 21.07 -8.58
C ALA A 206 -8.81 21.58 -7.36
N ASN A 207 -8.25 20.68 -6.54
CA ASN A 207 -7.68 21.06 -5.26
C ASN A 207 -6.14 21.04 -5.22
N LEU A 208 -5.50 20.16 -6.00
CA LEU A 208 -4.06 19.88 -5.86
C LEU A 208 -3.23 20.32 -7.06
N MET A 209 -3.83 20.58 -8.23
CA MET A 209 -3.12 21.14 -9.37
C MET A 209 -3.13 22.66 -9.29
N LYS A 210 -1.94 23.26 -9.39
CA LYS A 210 -1.74 24.71 -9.30
C LYS A 210 -0.72 25.17 -10.33
N ASN A 211 -0.75 26.45 -10.72
CA ASN A 211 0.34 27.04 -11.49
C ASN A 211 1.45 27.48 -10.52
N ASP A 212 2.70 27.16 -10.86
CA ASP A 212 3.87 27.70 -10.17
C ASP A 212 4.12 29.19 -10.55
N GLU A 213 5.17 29.79 -10.00
CA GLU A 213 5.55 31.18 -10.25
C GLU A 213 5.90 31.47 -11.72
N ASN A 214 6.22 30.44 -12.49
CA ASN A 214 6.54 30.52 -13.92
C ASN A 214 5.33 30.19 -14.82
N GLY A 215 4.17 29.91 -14.23
CA GLY A 215 2.96 29.52 -14.95
C GLY A 215 2.90 28.05 -15.37
N ASN A 216 3.81 27.19 -14.91
CA ASN A 216 3.76 25.76 -15.18
C ASN A 216 2.74 25.08 -14.26
N LEU A 217 1.99 24.13 -14.82
CA LEU A 217 1.06 23.31 -14.03
C LEU A 217 1.84 22.30 -13.18
N VAL A 218 1.63 22.33 -11.87
CA VAL A 218 2.31 21.45 -10.89
C VAL A 218 1.29 20.75 -10.01
N LEU A 219 1.56 19.50 -9.67
CA LEU A 219 0.83 18.76 -8.65
C LEU A 219 1.44 19.06 -7.28
N THR A 220 0.60 19.50 -6.35
CA THR A 220 1.01 19.88 -4.99
C THR A 220 0.59 18.84 -3.96
N GLN A 221 0.95 19.04 -2.69
CA GLN A 221 0.59 18.16 -1.57
C GLN A 221 0.96 16.68 -1.81
N ILE A 222 2.15 16.45 -2.34
CA ILE A 222 2.76 15.14 -2.47
C ILE A 222 3.64 14.91 -1.25
N CYS A 223 3.40 13.87 -0.49
CA CYS A 223 4.27 13.48 0.61
C CYS A 223 5.69 13.21 0.11
N GLY A 224 6.69 13.92 0.64
CA GLY A 224 8.10 13.71 0.29
C GLY A 224 8.62 12.34 0.74
N GLY A 225 8.14 11.85 1.86
CA GLY A 225 8.43 10.53 2.40
C GLY A 225 8.11 10.48 3.88
N CYS A 226 7.48 9.39 4.29
CA CYS A 226 7.28 9.05 5.69
C CYS A 226 7.98 7.73 5.98
N GLY A 227 8.39 7.54 7.21
CA GLY A 227 9.05 6.32 7.59
C GLY A 227 9.05 6.12 9.09
N LEU A 228 9.43 4.93 9.47
CA LEU A 228 9.54 4.49 10.83
C LEU A 228 11.01 4.21 11.14
N GLY A 229 11.46 4.49 12.35
CA GLY A 229 12.89 4.31 12.67
C GLY A 229 13.81 5.23 11.89
N GLY A 230 15.00 4.76 11.55
CA GLY A 230 15.99 5.53 10.78
C GLY A 230 16.86 6.46 11.63
N ILE A 231 17.58 7.39 10.97
CA ILE A 231 18.44 8.40 11.60
C ILE A 231 18.11 9.76 10.99
N PRO A 232 17.59 10.76 11.74
CA PRO A 232 17.11 10.61 13.12
C PRO A 232 15.95 9.61 13.25
N TYR A 233 15.80 9.03 14.44
CA TYR A 233 14.79 8.00 14.65
C TYR A 233 13.38 8.59 14.68
N ARG A 234 12.49 8.03 13.87
CA ARG A 234 11.07 8.40 13.80
C ARG A 234 10.24 7.41 14.60
N GLU A 235 9.55 7.91 15.59
CA GLU A 235 8.80 7.07 16.55
C GLU A 235 7.40 6.67 16.06
N GLY A 236 7.04 7.08 14.84
CA GLY A 236 5.75 6.75 14.25
C GLY A 236 4.56 7.51 14.84
N ASP A 237 4.81 8.59 15.59
CA ASP A 237 3.76 9.49 16.05
C ASP A 237 3.23 10.34 14.89
N TYR A 238 2.05 10.90 15.05
CA TYR A 238 1.34 11.68 14.02
C TYR A 238 2.22 12.74 13.35
N GLN A 239 3.01 13.48 14.12
CA GLN A 239 3.90 14.53 13.64
C GLN A 239 4.99 14.07 12.65
N TYR A 240 5.24 12.78 12.55
CA TYR A 240 6.20 12.23 11.57
C TYR A 240 5.54 11.90 10.23
N TYR A 241 4.21 12.05 10.14
CA TYR A 241 3.46 11.85 8.90
C TYR A 241 3.01 13.17 8.26
N VAL A 242 2.86 14.22 9.04
CA VAL A 242 2.32 15.52 8.61
C VAL A 242 3.34 16.64 8.66
#